data_89ebabd7cea9c3b9ef4ad9e42e52b2fc
#
_entry.id   89ebabd7cea9c3b9ef4ad9e42e52b2fc
#
_cell.length_a   1.000
_cell.length_b   1.000
_cell.length_c   1.000
_cell.angle_alpha   90.00
_cell.angle_beta   90.00
_cell.angle_gamma   90.00
#
_symmetry.space_group_name_H-M   'P 1'
#
loop_
_entity.id
_entity.type
_entity.pdbx_description
1 polymer ?
#
loop_
_entity_poly.entity_id
_entity_poly.type
_entity_poly.pdbx_seq_one_letter_code
_entity_poly.pdbx_strand_id
1 'polypeptide(L)'
;MTTSVSEFKEGNATCFVVEEKDEAGKTISKREICIRLRSIQVQGQTRYLLYDENMKVIPGTWGYLNDHIALKAPNTRKQRAYSLRQLYSFIGIIRTSLDQFTASEIMQYRQFLKGLNTKSSIDSRTILRDNSTINMHLETMRDYVSYLHLENSCFRESVSSRILLPSEYSAEPFEKEVSK
;
A
#
# COMPACT_ATOMS: atom_id res chain seq x y z
N MET A 1 -23.07 -11.58 3.81
CA MET A 1 -21.62 -11.87 3.57
C MET A 1 -20.77 -10.95 4.41
N THR A 2 -19.80 -11.47 5.17
CA THR A 2 -18.92 -10.67 6.03
C THR A 2 -17.47 -10.98 5.69
N THR A 3 -16.64 -9.94 5.49
CA THR A 3 -15.21 -10.08 5.25
C THR A 3 -14.47 -9.69 6.52
N SER A 4 -13.56 -10.53 6.98
CA SER A 4 -12.64 -10.24 8.07
C SER A 4 -11.21 -10.27 7.57
N VAL A 5 -10.39 -9.35 8.08
CA VAL A 5 -8.96 -9.26 7.77
C VAL A 5 -8.19 -9.35 9.07
N SER A 6 -7.23 -10.25 9.14
CA SER A 6 -6.31 -10.38 10.27
C SER A 6 -4.86 -10.25 9.81
N GLU A 7 -4.04 -9.61 10.64
CA GLU A 7 -2.61 -9.44 10.39
C GLU A 7 -1.81 -10.51 11.13
N PHE A 8 -0.79 -11.06 10.49
CA PHE A 8 0.19 -11.93 11.12
C PHE A 8 1.60 -11.63 10.60
N LYS A 9 2.60 -12.13 11.29
CA LYS A 9 4.01 -11.98 10.87
C LYS A 9 4.58 -13.30 10.40
N GLU A 10 5.24 -13.25 9.25
CA GLU A 10 6.06 -14.34 8.72
C GLU A 10 7.51 -13.85 8.59
N GLY A 11 8.36 -14.19 9.56
CA GLY A 11 9.69 -13.61 9.68
C GLY A 11 9.62 -12.08 9.79
N ASN A 12 10.22 -11.38 8.85
CA ASN A 12 10.21 -9.91 8.80
C ASN A 12 9.07 -9.33 7.94
N ALA A 13 8.21 -10.17 7.36
CA ALA A 13 7.09 -9.74 6.55
C ALA A 13 5.83 -9.59 7.40
N THR A 14 5.05 -8.57 7.10
CA THR A 14 3.68 -8.43 7.58
C THR A 14 2.76 -9.00 6.51
N CYS A 15 2.00 -10.00 6.88
CA CYS A 15 1.07 -10.71 6.02
C CYS A 15 -0.34 -10.55 6.54
N PHE A 16 -1.32 -10.75 5.67
CA PHE A 16 -2.74 -10.61 6.00
C PHE A 16 -3.48 -11.87 5.58
N VAL A 17 -4.39 -12.31 6.44
CA VAL A 17 -5.39 -13.34 6.11
C VAL A 17 -6.71 -12.65 5.89
N VAL A 18 -7.31 -12.88 4.73
CA VAL A 18 -8.64 -12.40 4.39
C VAL A 18 -9.58 -13.60 4.39
N GLU A 19 -10.57 -13.60 5.26
CA GLU A 19 -11.62 -14.62 5.35
C GLU A 19 -12.97 -14.02 4.96
N GLU A 20 -13.65 -14.66 4.04
CA GLU A 20 -15.02 -14.34 3.64
C GLU A 20 -15.96 -15.39 4.24
N LYS A 21 -16.99 -14.95 4.93
CA LYS A 21 -18.00 -15.82 5.60
C LYS A 21 -19.39 -15.57 5.03
N ASP A 22 -20.18 -16.63 4.93
CA ASP A 22 -21.59 -16.52 4.58
C ASP A 22 -22.43 -15.94 5.75
N GLU A 23 -23.72 -15.85 5.55
CA GLU A 23 -24.66 -15.35 6.58
C GLU A 23 -24.76 -16.28 7.79
N ALA A 24 -24.44 -17.55 7.62
CA ALA A 24 -24.38 -18.55 8.70
C ALA A 24 -23.02 -18.54 9.45
N GLY A 25 -22.08 -17.65 9.07
CA GLY A 25 -20.75 -17.54 9.70
C GLY A 25 -19.73 -18.58 9.23
N LYS A 26 -20.07 -19.41 8.23
CA LYS A 26 -19.15 -20.41 7.66
C LYS A 26 -18.17 -19.73 6.71
N THR A 27 -16.88 -20.06 6.83
CA THR A 27 -15.84 -19.57 5.93
C THR A 27 -16.04 -20.15 4.52
N ILE A 28 -16.26 -19.26 3.56
CA ILE A 28 -16.43 -19.58 2.15
C ILE A 28 -15.07 -19.50 1.42
N SER A 29 -14.25 -18.51 1.78
CA SER A 29 -12.98 -18.24 1.16
C SER A 29 -11.96 -17.82 2.22
N LYS A 30 -10.75 -18.32 2.10
CA LYS A 30 -9.60 -17.90 2.89
C LYS A 30 -8.41 -17.72 1.97
N ARG A 31 -7.71 -16.58 2.09
CA ARG A 31 -6.51 -16.29 1.30
C ARG A 31 -5.50 -15.53 2.14
N GLU A 32 -4.24 -15.73 1.82
CA GLU A 32 -3.12 -15.07 2.45
C GLU A 32 -2.49 -14.08 1.45
N ILE A 33 -2.15 -12.91 1.94
CA ILE A 33 -1.50 -11.85 1.18
C ILE A 33 -0.21 -11.49 1.91
N CYS A 34 0.91 -11.75 1.28
CA CYS A 34 2.20 -11.54 1.88
C CYS A 34 3.13 -10.81 0.91
N ILE A 35 3.15 -9.48 1.00
CA ILE A 35 4.06 -8.66 0.21
C ILE A 35 5.42 -8.56 0.94
N ARG A 36 6.45 -9.11 0.32
CA ARG A 36 7.79 -9.18 0.89
C ARG A 36 8.67 -8.06 0.35
N LEU A 37 9.31 -7.35 1.26
CA LEU A 37 10.33 -6.36 0.94
C LEU A 37 11.70 -6.94 1.26
N ARG A 38 12.59 -6.94 0.26
CA ARG A 38 14.01 -7.30 0.43
C ARG A 38 14.89 -6.14 0.03
N SER A 39 16.04 -6.04 0.69
CA SER A 39 17.13 -5.14 0.29
C SER A 39 18.35 -5.96 -0.09
N ILE A 40 19.01 -5.54 -1.16
CA ILE A 40 20.27 -6.13 -1.63
C ILE A 40 21.32 -5.02 -1.78
N GLN A 41 22.57 -5.40 -1.66
CA GLN A 41 23.69 -4.48 -1.93
C GLN A 41 24.19 -4.71 -3.35
N VAL A 42 24.19 -3.64 -4.15
CA VAL A 42 24.68 -3.66 -5.52
C VAL A 42 25.65 -2.49 -5.67
N GLN A 43 26.92 -2.77 -5.92
CA GLN A 43 27.96 -1.75 -6.07
C GLN A 43 27.99 -0.74 -4.91
N GLY A 44 27.85 -1.21 -3.67
CA GLY A 44 27.85 -0.37 -2.47
C GLY A 44 26.57 0.41 -2.21
N GLN A 45 25.56 0.26 -3.07
CA GLN A 45 24.26 0.89 -2.89
C GLN A 45 23.18 -0.12 -2.46
N THR A 46 22.35 0.28 -1.51
CA THR A 46 21.19 -0.52 -1.14
C THR A 46 20.10 -0.38 -2.19
N ARG A 47 19.66 -1.50 -2.74
CA ARG A 47 18.53 -1.63 -3.67
C ARG A 47 17.37 -2.33 -2.98
N TYR A 48 16.14 -1.96 -3.33
CA TYR A 48 14.92 -2.49 -2.74
C TYR A 48 14.12 -3.27 -3.78
N LEU A 49 13.59 -4.44 -3.37
CA LEU A 49 12.75 -5.30 -4.19
C LEU A 49 11.48 -5.64 -3.42
N LEU A 50 10.34 -5.47 -4.06
CA LEU A 50 9.06 -5.96 -3.58
C LEU A 50 8.65 -7.20 -4.35
N TYR A 51 8.22 -8.22 -3.60
CA TYR A 51 7.72 -9.48 -4.14
C TYR A 51 6.28 -9.71 -3.69
N ASP A 52 5.49 -10.26 -4.61
CA ASP A 52 4.16 -10.78 -4.31
C ASP A 52 4.23 -12.12 -3.53
N GLU A 53 3.08 -12.69 -3.24
CA GLU A 53 2.95 -13.99 -2.58
C GLU A 53 3.58 -15.14 -3.37
N ASN A 54 3.70 -15.03 -4.69
CA ASN A 54 4.33 -16.00 -5.57
C ASN A 54 5.83 -15.77 -5.79
N MET A 55 6.44 -14.89 -4.99
CA MET A 55 7.84 -14.50 -5.11
C MET A 55 8.20 -13.85 -6.45
N LYS A 56 7.24 -13.27 -7.15
CA LYS A 56 7.47 -12.48 -8.36
C LYS A 56 7.69 -11.02 -7.97
N VAL A 57 8.65 -10.38 -8.63
CA VAL A 57 8.89 -8.94 -8.44
C VAL A 57 7.67 -8.16 -8.94
N ILE A 58 7.16 -7.27 -8.11
CA ILE A 58 6.02 -6.43 -8.48
C ILE A 58 6.47 -5.40 -9.52
N PRO A 59 5.84 -5.40 -10.72
CA PRO A 59 6.24 -4.50 -11.80
C PRO A 59 6.24 -3.02 -11.40
N GLY A 60 7.14 -2.25 -11.98
CA GLY A 60 7.26 -0.81 -11.73
C GLY A 60 7.94 -0.42 -10.41
N THR A 61 7.90 -1.30 -9.38
CA THR A 61 8.49 -0.96 -8.07
C THR A 61 10.01 -0.88 -8.11
N TRP A 62 10.66 -1.70 -8.94
CA TRP A 62 12.11 -1.64 -9.11
C TRP A 62 12.57 -0.30 -9.64
N GLY A 63 12.04 0.14 -10.79
CA GLY A 63 12.40 1.41 -11.43
C GLY A 63 12.12 2.60 -10.50
N TYR A 64 10.94 2.63 -9.86
CA TYR A 64 10.63 3.69 -8.91
C TYR A 64 11.62 3.77 -7.75
N LEU A 65 11.86 2.66 -7.04
CA LEU A 65 12.66 2.64 -5.81
C LEU A 65 14.17 2.78 -6.08
N ASN A 66 14.66 2.29 -7.22
CA ASN A 66 16.08 2.14 -7.44
C ASN A 66 16.64 3.06 -8.52
N ASP A 67 15.77 3.66 -9.35
CA ASP A 67 16.17 4.59 -10.41
C ASP A 67 15.50 5.96 -10.21
N HIS A 68 14.18 6.04 -10.16
CA HIS A 68 13.46 7.32 -10.03
C HIS A 68 13.80 8.08 -8.74
N ILE A 69 13.79 7.40 -7.58
CA ILE A 69 14.15 8.02 -6.30
C ILE A 69 15.58 7.68 -5.83
N ALA A 70 16.46 7.22 -6.72
CA ALA A 70 17.81 6.78 -6.38
C ALA A 70 18.63 7.85 -5.64
N LEU A 71 18.43 9.13 -5.96
CA LEU A 71 19.12 10.27 -5.37
C LEU A 71 18.54 10.73 -4.01
N LYS A 72 17.42 10.19 -3.59
CA LYS A 72 16.87 10.49 -2.26
C LYS A 72 17.70 9.86 -1.16
N ALA A 73 17.67 10.46 0.03
CA ALA A 73 18.37 9.93 1.21
C ALA A 73 18.00 8.47 1.49
N PRO A 74 18.93 7.62 1.98
CA PRO A 74 18.70 6.19 2.22
C PRO A 74 17.46 5.90 3.08
N ASN A 75 17.24 6.68 4.14
CA ASN A 75 16.06 6.54 5.00
C ASN A 75 14.76 6.85 4.23
N THR A 76 14.75 7.87 3.40
CA THR A 76 13.60 8.20 2.56
C THR A 76 13.28 7.05 1.61
N ARG A 77 14.27 6.50 0.93
CA ARG A 77 14.11 5.35 0.04
C ARG A 77 13.55 4.13 0.79
N LYS A 78 14.08 3.85 1.98
CA LYS A 78 13.59 2.78 2.84
C LYS A 78 12.12 2.98 3.23
N GLN A 79 11.77 4.19 3.67
CA GLN A 79 10.37 4.54 4.02
C GLN A 79 9.43 4.39 2.82
N ARG A 80 9.82 4.86 1.63
CA ARG A 80 9.05 4.70 0.39
C ARG A 80 8.85 3.22 0.03
N ALA A 81 9.87 2.37 0.20
CA ALA A 81 9.75 0.93 -0.01
C ALA A 81 8.74 0.28 0.96
N TYR A 82 8.75 0.66 2.24
CA TYR A 82 7.75 0.20 3.21
C TYR A 82 6.34 0.71 2.87
N SER A 83 6.22 1.94 2.38
CA SER A 83 4.92 2.49 1.96
C SER A 83 4.34 1.73 0.78
N LEU A 84 5.15 1.40 -0.23
CA LEU A 84 4.71 0.58 -1.35
C LEU A 84 4.31 -0.83 -0.91
N ARG A 85 5.04 -1.43 0.04
CA ARG A 85 4.64 -2.72 0.61
C ARG A 85 3.22 -2.66 1.19
N GLN A 86 2.90 -1.63 1.98
CA GLN A 86 1.56 -1.45 2.54
C GLN A 86 0.51 -1.23 1.45
N LEU A 87 0.83 -0.46 0.42
CA LEU A 87 -0.06 -0.23 -0.70
C LEU A 87 -0.42 -1.54 -1.42
N TYR A 88 0.59 -2.35 -1.75
CA TYR A 88 0.35 -3.62 -2.43
C TYR A 88 -0.32 -4.67 -1.54
N SER A 89 -0.09 -4.64 -0.22
CA SER A 89 -0.86 -5.46 0.72
C SER A 89 -2.34 -5.08 0.69
N PHE A 90 -2.66 -3.79 0.70
CA PHE A 90 -4.03 -3.30 0.59
C PHE A 90 -4.68 -3.67 -0.75
N ILE A 91 -3.96 -3.49 -1.87
CA ILE A 91 -4.40 -3.91 -3.21
C ILE A 91 -4.79 -5.39 -3.23
N GLY A 92 -3.95 -6.24 -2.65
CA GLY A 92 -4.24 -7.66 -2.51
C GLY A 92 -5.48 -7.94 -1.64
N ILE A 93 -5.68 -7.19 -0.56
CA ILE A 93 -6.84 -7.33 0.34
C ILE A 93 -8.14 -7.05 -0.41
N ILE A 94 -8.23 -5.95 -1.15
CA ILE A 94 -9.46 -5.53 -1.85
C ILE A 94 -9.62 -6.15 -3.24
N ARG A 95 -8.66 -6.96 -3.70
CA ARG A 95 -8.67 -7.64 -5.02
C ARG A 95 -8.86 -6.67 -6.19
N THR A 96 -8.13 -5.59 -6.16
CA THR A 96 -8.13 -4.59 -7.23
C THR A 96 -6.74 -4.44 -7.83
N SER A 97 -6.61 -3.56 -8.80
CA SER A 97 -5.32 -3.12 -9.33
C SER A 97 -5.19 -1.61 -9.19
N LEU A 98 -3.97 -1.12 -9.16
CA LEU A 98 -3.70 0.31 -8.92
C LEU A 98 -4.32 1.22 -10.00
N ASP A 99 -4.42 0.71 -11.23
CA ASP A 99 -5.06 1.39 -12.36
C ASP A 99 -6.59 1.51 -12.24
N GLN A 100 -7.18 0.73 -11.33
CA GLN A 100 -8.62 0.77 -11.03
C GLN A 100 -8.97 1.60 -9.79
N PHE A 101 -7.98 2.21 -9.13
CA PHE A 101 -8.23 3.02 -7.94
C PHE A 101 -9.09 4.25 -8.29
N THR A 102 -10.09 4.46 -7.46
CA THR A 102 -10.93 5.65 -7.43
C THR A 102 -10.74 6.38 -6.09
N ALA A 103 -11.43 7.48 -5.89
CA ALA A 103 -11.46 8.17 -4.61
C ALA A 103 -11.93 7.25 -3.46
N SER A 104 -12.83 6.31 -3.75
CA SER A 104 -13.32 5.33 -2.77
C SER A 104 -12.19 4.42 -2.26
N GLU A 105 -11.39 3.84 -3.16
CA GLU A 105 -10.26 2.97 -2.79
C GLU A 105 -9.18 3.74 -2.03
N ILE A 106 -8.96 5.00 -2.36
CA ILE A 106 -8.01 5.85 -1.63
C ILE A 106 -8.49 6.11 -0.21
N MET A 107 -9.77 6.40 -0.01
CA MET A 107 -10.36 6.55 1.33
C MET A 107 -10.30 5.25 2.12
N GLN A 108 -10.56 4.10 1.49
CA GLN A 108 -10.41 2.79 2.11
C GLN A 108 -8.95 2.50 2.48
N TYR A 109 -7.99 2.87 1.61
CA TYR A 109 -6.56 2.75 1.90
C TYR A 109 -6.16 3.58 3.11
N ARG A 110 -6.63 4.82 3.20
CA ARG A 110 -6.43 5.66 4.38
C ARG A 110 -6.98 5.01 5.66
N GLN A 111 -8.18 4.44 5.62
CA GLN A 111 -8.76 3.72 6.74
C GLN A 111 -7.96 2.47 7.11
N PHE A 112 -7.50 1.72 6.12
CA PHE A 112 -6.60 0.58 6.32
C PHE A 112 -5.30 1.00 7.02
N LEU A 113 -4.69 2.12 6.60
CA LEU A 113 -3.51 2.67 7.25
C LEU A 113 -3.78 3.09 8.70
N LYS A 114 -4.97 3.55 9.04
CA LYS A 114 -5.41 3.84 10.41
C LYS A 114 -5.66 2.58 11.26
N GLY A 115 -5.66 1.39 10.66
CA GLY A 115 -5.96 0.14 11.36
C GLY A 115 -7.46 -0.09 11.63
N LEU A 116 -8.35 0.72 11.08
CA LEU A 116 -9.79 0.64 11.34
C LEU A 116 -10.49 -0.55 10.68
N ASN A 117 -9.86 -1.20 9.71
CA ASN A 117 -10.42 -2.37 9.01
C ASN A 117 -9.89 -3.71 9.50
N THR A 118 -9.00 -3.72 10.49
CA THR A 118 -8.56 -4.94 11.14
C THR A 118 -9.38 -5.13 12.41
N LYS A 119 -10.51 -5.83 12.32
CA LYS A 119 -11.15 -6.41 13.49
C LYS A 119 -10.25 -7.55 14.00
N SER A 120 -9.11 -7.25 14.57
CA SER A 120 -8.45 -8.17 15.47
C SER A 120 -9.17 -8.06 16.82
N SER A 121 -10.03 -9.02 17.09
CA SER A 121 -10.47 -9.31 18.45
C SER A 121 -9.21 -9.56 19.28
N ILE A 122 -9.19 -8.96 20.47
CA ILE A 122 -8.36 -9.31 21.62
C ILE A 122 -6.99 -8.60 21.71
N ASP A 123 -6.96 -7.68 22.70
CA ASP A 123 -5.80 -7.28 23.54
C ASP A 123 -4.49 -6.79 22.91
N SER A 124 -4.46 -6.33 21.72
CA SER A 124 -3.36 -5.45 21.34
C SER A 124 -3.84 -4.01 21.29
N ARG A 125 -3.23 -3.15 22.07
CA ARG A 125 -3.31 -1.70 21.93
C ARG A 125 -3.08 -1.41 20.46
N THR A 126 -4.14 -1.14 19.73
CA THR A 126 -4.06 -0.77 18.31
C THR A 126 -3.30 0.55 18.32
N ILE A 127 -2.01 0.51 18.02
CA ILE A 127 -1.22 1.71 17.82
C ILE A 127 -1.73 2.30 16.52
N LEU A 128 -2.68 3.21 16.65
CA LEU A 128 -3.14 4.01 15.53
C LEU A 128 -1.91 4.75 14.99
N ARG A 129 -1.63 4.58 13.71
CA ARG A 129 -0.58 5.37 13.07
C ARG A 129 -0.95 6.83 13.17
N ASP A 130 0.03 7.66 13.48
CA ASP A 130 -0.17 9.11 13.47
C ASP A 130 -0.48 9.62 12.05
N ASN A 131 -1.08 10.80 11.98
CA ASN A 131 -1.46 11.39 10.69
C ASN A 131 -0.24 11.68 9.81
N SER A 132 0.92 11.97 10.38
CA SER A 132 2.15 12.24 9.62
C SER A 132 2.63 10.98 8.89
N THR A 133 2.56 9.83 9.55
CA THR A 133 2.87 8.52 8.94
C THR A 133 1.87 8.17 7.85
N ILE A 134 0.58 8.40 8.07
CA ILE A 134 -0.46 8.15 7.06
C ILE A 134 -0.24 9.05 5.85
N ASN A 135 0.02 10.34 6.05
CA ASN A 135 0.29 11.29 4.97
C ASN A 135 1.52 10.88 4.15
N MET A 136 2.59 10.41 4.80
CA MET A 136 3.77 9.88 4.11
C MET A 136 3.42 8.68 3.20
N HIS A 137 2.56 7.77 3.64
CA HIS A 137 2.11 6.65 2.82
C HIS A 137 1.29 7.11 1.61
N LEU A 138 0.36 8.04 1.82
CA LEU A 138 -0.47 8.61 0.75
C LEU A 138 0.37 9.43 -0.25
N GLU A 139 1.33 10.20 0.24
CA GLU A 139 2.29 10.92 -0.60
C GLU A 139 3.14 9.96 -1.44
N THR A 140 3.60 8.84 -0.85
CA THR A 140 4.32 7.81 -1.60
C THR A 140 3.46 7.18 -2.68
N MET A 141 2.21 6.86 -2.37
CA MET A 141 1.26 6.33 -3.36
C MET A 141 1.09 7.32 -4.52
N ARG A 142 0.86 8.59 -4.22
CA ARG A 142 0.69 9.65 -5.23
C ARG A 142 1.92 9.80 -6.12
N ASP A 143 3.10 9.86 -5.52
CA ASP A 143 4.38 9.97 -6.22
C ASP A 143 4.65 8.76 -7.13
N TYR A 144 4.35 7.56 -6.63
CA TYR A 144 4.47 6.32 -7.39
C TYR A 144 3.48 6.23 -8.57
N VAL A 145 2.23 6.62 -8.35
CA VAL A 145 1.23 6.69 -9.44
C VAL A 145 1.67 7.68 -10.51
N SER A 146 2.20 8.85 -10.13
CA SER A 146 2.76 9.83 -11.07
C SER A 146 3.91 9.25 -11.87
N TYR A 147 4.83 8.51 -11.22
CA TYR A 147 5.91 7.81 -11.91
C TYR A 147 5.38 6.78 -12.93
N LEU A 148 4.45 5.92 -12.55
CA LEU A 148 3.87 4.93 -13.45
C LEU A 148 3.14 5.59 -14.62
N HIS A 149 2.50 6.72 -14.39
CA HIS A 149 1.81 7.50 -15.43
C HIS A 149 2.79 8.07 -16.47
N LEU A 150 4.00 8.44 -16.07
CA LEU A 150 5.05 8.92 -16.97
C LEU A 150 5.68 7.77 -17.77
N GLU A 151 5.95 6.64 -17.10
CA GLU A 151 6.72 5.53 -17.67
C GLU A 151 5.85 4.55 -18.51
N ASN A 152 4.54 4.51 -18.27
CA ASN A 152 3.67 3.51 -18.87
C ASN A 152 2.44 4.15 -19.53
N SER A 153 2.41 4.17 -20.87
CA SER A 153 1.29 4.74 -21.63
C SER A 153 -0.04 4.01 -21.39
N CYS A 154 -0.02 2.68 -21.25
CA CYS A 154 -1.23 1.91 -20.93
C CYS A 154 -1.79 2.25 -19.55
N PHE A 155 -0.91 2.46 -18.57
CA PHE A 155 -1.31 2.92 -17.25
C PHE A 155 -1.91 4.33 -17.32
N ARG A 156 -1.32 5.20 -18.14
CA ARG A 156 -1.82 6.57 -18.37
C ARG A 156 -3.26 6.58 -18.90
N GLU A 157 -3.58 5.74 -19.86
CA GLU A 157 -4.92 5.67 -20.45
C GLU A 157 -5.97 5.16 -19.46
N SER A 158 -5.62 4.15 -18.64
CA SER A 158 -6.55 3.57 -17.67
C SER A 158 -6.78 4.44 -16.45
N VAL A 159 -5.79 5.21 -16.04
CA VAL A 159 -5.80 6.00 -14.79
C VAL A 159 -6.30 7.42 -14.99
N SER A 160 -6.07 8.02 -16.18
CA SER A 160 -6.36 9.44 -16.44
C SER A 160 -7.81 9.88 -16.17
N SER A 161 -8.74 8.93 -16.18
CA SER A 161 -10.15 9.19 -15.90
C SER A 161 -10.63 8.79 -14.50
N ARG A 162 -9.79 8.13 -13.69
CA ARG A 162 -10.23 7.48 -12.46
C ARG A 162 -9.47 7.88 -11.21
N ILE A 163 -8.19 8.20 -11.32
CA ILE A 163 -7.37 8.67 -10.21
C ILE A 163 -7.17 10.18 -10.38
N LEU A 164 -7.57 10.92 -9.36
CA LEU A 164 -7.26 12.34 -9.28
C LEU A 164 -5.74 12.52 -9.30
N LEU A 165 -5.25 13.27 -10.27
CA LEU A 165 -3.84 13.62 -10.39
C LEU A 165 -3.37 14.39 -9.14
N PRO A 166 -2.06 14.40 -8.84
CA PRO A 166 -1.52 15.02 -7.63
C PRO A 166 -1.95 16.46 -7.38
N SER A 167 -2.22 17.23 -8.44
CA SER A 167 -2.71 18.63 -8.37
C SER A 167 -4.15 18.77 -7.87
N GLU A 168 -4.94 17.70 -7.95
CA GLU A 168 -6.35 17.69 -7.56
C GLU A 168 -6.53 17.14 -6.12
N TYR A 169 -5.53 16.44 -5.60
CA TYR A 169 -5.40 16.13 -4.20
C TYR A 169 -4.76 17.30 -3.47
N SER A 170 -5.50 18.39 -3.30
CA SER A 170 -5.03 19.43 -2.39
C SER A 170 -4.90 18.84 -0.99
N ALA A 171 -3.86 19.21 -0.29
CA ALA A 171 -3.61 18.78 1.10
C ALA A 171 -4.75 19.18 2.07
N GLU A 172 -5.68 20.02 1.61
CA GLU A 172 -6.78 20.56 2.42
C GLU A 172 -7.63 19.51 3.16
N PRO A 173 -8.07 18.37 2.54
CA PRO A 173 -8.82 17.37 3.28
C PRO A 173 -8.02 16.71 4.41
N PHE A 174 -6.68 16.76 4.30
CA PHE A 174 -5.78 16.12 5.25
C PHE A 174 -5.27 17.09 6.33
N GLU A 175 -5.19 18.39 6.02
CA GLU A 175 -4.75 19.42 6.96
C GLU A 175 -5.83 19.83 7.96
N LYS A 176 -7.11 19.83 7.56
CA LYS A 176 -8.22 20.22 8.46
C LYS A 176 -8.48 19.28 9.64
N GLU A 177 -8.00 18.03 9.55
CA GLU A 177 -8.11 17.09 10.69
C GLU A 177 -6.95 17.18 11.68
N VAL A 178 -5.87 17.90 11.36
CA VAL A 178 -4.69 18.04 12.23
C VAL A 178 -4.82 19.18 13.24
N SER A 179 -5.83 20.05 13.07
CA SER A 179 -5.99 21.28 13.84
C SER A 179 -7.09 21.22 14.92
N LYS A 180 -7.45 20.01 15.41
CA LYS A 180 -8.34 19.86 16.58
C LYS A 180 -7.84 18.82 17.56
#